data_04cb2070b1ca660cf71a294b7f394267
#
_entry.id   04cb2070b1ca660cf71a294b7f394267
#
_cell.length_a   1.000
_cell.length_b   1.000
_cell.length_c   1.000
_cell.angle_alpha   90.00
_cell.angle_beta   90.00
_cell.angle_gamma   90.00
#
_symmetry.space_group_name_H-M   'P 1'
#
loop_
_entity.id
_entity.type
_entity.pdbx_description
1 polymer ?
#
loop_
_entity_poly.entity_id
_entity_poly.type
_entity_poly.pdbx_seq_one_letter_code
_entity_poly.pdbx_strand_id
1 'polypeptide(L)'
;MSIKDIVKVVITRDATPVRRASFGIPLLLGASKVFNERAKEYESIDEMILDGFLETDAEYVAASKYFSQNPRVDSIVIGRRTVDNVVITVSNVELNTDYNCVINGTPFTFDSGATPTAITIAAGLVSAINLGAEPVTATDNLDGTYELDADVAGTPYTVSVDTDQTVTKPYTPTDTIVDDMIAIEAENDTWYMITEMLHNSAEELELAAWVETKNKLFGLTSDDNNIVDQDVATDTTSIAALLKSAEYDRTYVAYWNADYLKTTDIGTNEYLDAAWNGVQLPKDPGASTWAHKTLRSFQALTLNSLQAKNATDKSANLYLITGADGRTRFGTVASGEYIDIMRGIDWLQARLQEDVYILLATNEKIPYNDSGIAAVEAVVKSVLDQAVTAGFLEPEYTVTVPRVVDVDPVDRGNRVLKDIKFRAVPTGAIHIVEIQGEVSVF
;
A
#
# COMPACT_ATOMS: atom_id res chain seq x y z
N MET A 1 20.55 -42.88 42.32
CA MET A 1 20.44 -42.57 40.89
C MET A 1 18.99 -42.22 40.59
N SER A 2 18.69 -40.98 40.18
CA SER A 2 17.33 -40.54 39.89
C SER A 2 16.92 -41.05 38.50
N ILE A 3 15.64 -41.32 38.27
CA ILE A 3 15.10 -41.67 36.93
C ILE A 3 15.53 -40.63 35.91
N LYS A 4 15.66 -39.35 36.30
CA LYS A 4 16.14 -38.25 35.45
C LYS A 4 17.59 -38.38 34.99
N ASP A 5 18.40 -39.20 35.70
CA ASP A 5 19.80 -39.47 35.35
C ASP A 5 19.92 -40.59 34.29
N ILE A 6 18.82 -41.34 34.08
CA ILE A 6 18.76 -42.49 33.15
C ILE A 6 17.98 -42.14 31.89
N VAL A 7 16.94 -41.26 32.00
CA VAL A 7 16.10 -40.87 30.86
C VAL A 7 16.02 -39.34 30.78
N LYS A 8 16.64 -38.76 29.77
CA LYS A 8 16.54 -37.37 29.43
C LYS A 8 15.49 -37.19 28.30
N VAL A 9 14.31 -36.71 28.66
CA VAL A 9 13.30 -36.35 27.69
C VAL A 9 13.47 -34.85 27.36
N VAL A 10 13.81 -34.52 26.13
CA VAL A 10 13.80 -33.16 25.60
C VAL A 10 12.61 -33.08 24.69
N ILE A 11 11.56 -32.35 25.09
CA ILE A 11 10.42 -32.06 24.25
C ILE A 11 10.68 -30.67 23.65
N THR A 12 11.14 -30.64 22.43
CA THR A 12 11.13 -29.43 21.60
C THR A 12 9.76 -29.32 20.92
N ARG A 13 9.01 -28.29 21.30
CA ARG A 13 7.78 -27.93 20.58
C ARG A 13 8.18 -27.00 19.45
N ASP A 14 8.31 -27.53 18.25
CA ASP A 14 8.35 -26.75 17.01
C ASP A 14 6.91 -26.31 16.70
N ALA A 15 6.46 -25.28 17.39
CA ALA A 15 5.28 -24.54 16.99
C ALA A 15 5.79 -23.33 16.23
N THR A 16 5.85 -23.41 14.91
CA THR A 16 5.90 -22.21 14.08
C THR A 16 4.63 -21.43 14.40
N PRO A 17 4.72 -20.24 15.01
CA PRO A 17 3.52 -19.46 15.31
C PRO A 17 2.81 -19.16 13.98
N VAL A 18 1.50 -19.34 13.94
CA VAL A 18 0.69 -18.90 12.80
C VAL A 18 0.90 -17.39 12.68
N ARG A 19 1.49 -16.95 11.56
CA ARG A 19 1.71 -15.53 11.33
C ARG A 19 0.35 -14.89 11.06
N ARG A 20 -0.06 -13.97 11.91
CA ARG A 20 -1.32 -13.24 11.73
C ARG A 20 -1.19 -12.23 10.61
N ALA A 21 -2.26 -12.09 9.81
CA ALA A 21 -2.34 -11.06 8.78
C ALA A 21 -2.19 -9.67 9.40
N SER A 22 -1.32 -8.83 8.82
CA SER A 22 -1.19 -7.44 9.21
C SER A 22 -2.19 -6.59 8.45
N PHE A 23 -2.82 -5.65 9.14
CA PHE A 23 -3.72 -4.64 8.57
C PHE A 23 -3.16 -3.21 8.74
N GLY A 24 -1.93 -3.10 9.22
CA GLY A 24 -1.27 -1.83 9.53
C GLY A 24 -0.09 -1.50 8.64
N ILE A 25 0.36 -2.41 7.77
CA ILE A 25 1.54 -2.23 6.91
C ILE A 25 1.09 -1.84 5.50
N PRO A 26 1.50 -0.69 4.97
CA PRO A 26 1.28 -0.33 3.58
C PRO A 26 2.38 -0.88 2.66
N LEU A 27 2.04 -1.07 1.38
CA LEU A 27 2.96 -1.26 0.27
C LEU A 27 3.04 0.04 -0.54
N LEU A 28 4.25 0.54 -0.74
CA LEU A 28 4.56 1.61 -1.67
C LEU A 28 5.09 0.95 -2.95
N LEU A 29 4.31 1.01 -4.03
CA LEU A 29 4.66 0.39 -5.31
C LEU A 29 5.42 1.39 -6.18
N GLY A 30 6.72 1.23 -6.27
CA GLY A 30 7.62 2.12 -7.01
C GLY A 30 8.57 1.39 -7.95
N ALA A 31 9.40 2.16 -8.62
CA ALA A 31 10.35 1.67 -9.61
C ALA A 31 11.81 1.93 -9.19
N SER A 32 12.09 1.89 -7.90
CA SER A 32 13.41 2.24 -7.34
C SER A 32 14.54 1.33 -7.84
N LYS A 33 15.74 1.92 -7.97
CA LYS A 33 17.00 1.24 -8.26
C LYS A 33 17.95 1.19 -7.06
N VAL A 34 17.44 1.41 -5.85
CA VAL A 34 18.23 1.45 -4.61
C VAL A 34 18.54 0.04 -4.11
N PHE A 35 17.63 -0.92 -4.31
CA PHE A 35 17.81 -2.32 -3.86
C PHE A 35 17.36 -3.30 -4.94
N ASN A 36 17.82 -4.56 -4.86
CA ASN A 36 17.58 -5.59 -5.88
C ASN A 36 16.39 -6.51 -5.56
N GLU A 37 16.00 -6.63 -4.29
CA GLU A 37 14.87 -7.43 -3.83
C GLU A 37 13.58 -6.92 -4.45
N ARG A 38 12.55 -7.78 -4.56
CA ARG A 38 11.23 -7.35 -5.04
C ARG A 38 10.44 -6.58 -3.99
N ALA A 39 10.73 -6.82 -2.72
CA ALA A 39 10.08 -6.14 -1.60
C ALA A 39 11.07 -5.94 -0.46
N LYS A 40 11.09 -4.73 0.11
CA LYS A 40 11.92 -4.41 1.26
C LYS A 40 11.13 -3.60 2.29
N GLU A 41 11.22 -4.00 3.56
CA GLU A 41 10.53 -3.36 4.68
C GLU A 41 11.44 -2.32 5.33
N TYR A 42 10.84 -1.17 5.71
CA TYR A 42 11.51 -0.06 6.40
C TYR A 42 10.67 0.39 7.59
N GLU A 43 11.31 0.60 8.74
CA GLU A 43 10.67 1.08 9.97
C GLU A 43 10.81 2.61 10.15
N SER A 44 11.65 3.24 9.35
CA SER A 44 11.91 4.69 9.41
C SER A 44 12.43 5.26 8.10
N ILE A 45 12.30 6.59 7.97
CA ILE A 45 12.92 7.37 6.87
C ILE A 45 14.45 7.28 6.93
N ASP A 46 15.04 7.25 8.13
CA ASP A 46 16.50 7.19 8.30
C ASP A 46 17.09 5.89 7.70
N GLU A 47 16.36 4.77 7.77
CA GLU A 47 16.77 3.52 7.12
C GLU A 47 16.75 3.64 5.60
N MET A 48 15.75 4.33 5.03
CA MET A 48 15.68 4.58 3.59
C MET A 48 16.86 5.43 3.11
N ILE A 49 17.23 6.47 3.87
CA ILE A 49 18.40 7.32 3.56
C ILE A 49 19.69 6.49 3.61
N LEU A 50 19.85 5.63 4.61
CA LEU A 50 21.04 4.76 4.74
C LEU A 50 21.17 3.79 3.57
N ASP A 51 20.07 3.34 3.00
CA ASP A 51 20.05 2.49 1.80
C ASP A 51 20.34 3.27 0.51
N GLY A 52 20.21 4.59 0.52
CA GLY A 52 20.53 5.45 -0.63
C GLY A 52 19.33 6.12 -1.28
N PHE A 53 18.14 6.09 -0.69
CA PHE A 53 17.02 6.90 -1.16
C PHE A 53 17.31 8.39 -0.97
N LEU A 54 16.94 9.17 -1.96
CA LEU A 54 17.02 10.63 -1.92
C LEU A 54 15.68 11.23 -1.47
N GLU A 55 15.70 12.39 -0.86
CA GLU A 55 14.49 13.13 -0.43
C GLU A 55 13.52 13.44 -1.60
N THR A 56 14.04 13.39 -2.83
CA THR A 56 13.28 13.63 -4.08
C THR A 56 12.68 12.37 -4.67
N ASP A 57 13.00 11.19 -4.15
CA ASP A 57 12.45 9.93 -4.66
C ASP A 57 10.98 9.79 -4.29
N ALA A 58 10.16 9.31 -5.21
CA ALA A 58 8.73 9.15 -5.02
C ALA A 58 8.40 8.30 -3.78
N GLU A 59 9.12 7.19 -3.62
CA GLU A 59 9.00 6.29 -2.47
C GLU A 59 9.34 6.98 -1.16
N TYR A 60 10.39 7.82 -1.14
CA TYR A 60 10.77 8.62 0.05
C TYR A 60 9.69 9.65 0.38
N VAL A 61 9.18 10.38 -0.62
CA VAL A 61 8.14 11.40 -0.43
C VAL A 61 6.87 10.75 0.13
N ALA A 62 6.40 9.63 -0.44
CA ALA A 62 5.25 8.91 0.05
C ALA A 62 5.47 8.33 1.46
N ALA A 63 6.62 7.70 1.71
CA ALA A 63 7.01 7.19 3.03
C ALA A 63 7.01 8.30 4.09
N SER A 64 7.49 9.50 3.75
CA SER A 64 7.47 10.65 4.64
C SER A 64 6.04 11.04 5.06
N LYS A 65 5.04 10.88 4.15
CA LYS A 65 3.64 11.12 4.49
C LYS A 65 3.12 10.08 5.47
N TYR A 66 3.45 8.81 5.31
CA TYR A 66 3.10 7.75 6.26
C TYR A 66 3.71 8.00 7.64
N PHE A 67 5.02 8.21 7.71
CA PHE A 67 5.73 8.34 8.99
C PHE A 67 5.49 9.67 9.71
N SER A 68 5.02 10.73 9.03
CA SER A 68 4.70 12.02 9.66
C SER A 68 3.40 12.01 10.46
N GLN A 69 2.55 11.01 10.32
CA GLN A 69 1.25 10.94 10.99
C GLN A 69 1.38 10.62 12.50
N ASN A 70 0.25 10.77 13.25
CA ASN A 70 0.20 10.40 14.68
C ASN A 70 -1.20 9.85 15.04
N PRO A 71 -1.32 8.56 15.47
CA PRO A 71 -0.21 7.59 15.45
C PRO A 71 0.30 7.34 14.03
N ARG A 72 1.55 6.91 13.90
CA ARG A 72 2.17 6.53 12.61
C ARG A 72 2.12 5.02 12.43
N VAL A 73 2.31 4.54 11.21
CA VAL A 73 2.57 3.12 10.91
C VAL A 73 3.89 2.66 11.54
N ASP A 74 3.97 1.40 11.92
CA ASP A 74 5.19 0.82 12.50
C ASP A 74 6.27 0.62 11.42
N SER A 75 5.86 0.13 10.24
CA SER A 75 6.73 -0.09 9.09
C SER A 75 5.96 0.13 7.78
N ILE A 76 6.70 0.24 6.69
CA ILE A 76 6.21 0.25 5.31
C ILE A 76 6.96 -0.82 4.52
N VAL A 77 6.35 -1.36 3.48
CA VAL A 77 7.03 -2.19 2.48
C VAL A 77 7.15 -1.39 1.20
N ILE A 78 8.34 -1.32 0.61
CA ILE A 78 8.54 -0.81 -0.74
C ILE A 78 8.57 -2.01 -1.69
N GLY A 79 7.61 -2.05 -2.62
CA GLY A 79 7.55 -3.02 -3.70
C GLY A 79 8.24 -2.44 -4.93
N ARG A 80 9.25 -3.14 -5.43
CA ARG A 80 10.05 -2.71 -6.58
C ARG A 80 9.52 -3.31 -7.87
N ARG A 81 9.12 -2.43 -8.80
CA ARG A 81 8.78 -2.81 -10.17
C ARG A 81 10.04 -3.18 -10.96
N THR A 82 9.89 -3.96 -12.01
CA THR A 82 10.99 -4.30 -12.92
C THR A 82 11.32 -3.11 -13.80
N VAL A 83 12.58 -2.68 -13.77
CA VAL A 83 13.11 -1.63 -14.63
C VAL A 83 14.43 -2.11 -15.23
N ASP A 84 14.49 -2.29 -16.53
CA ASP A 84 15.67 -2.78 -17.23
C ASP A 84 16.62 -1.66 -17.65
N ASN A 85 16.10 -0.45 -17.82
CA ASN A 85 16.80 0.67 -18.40
C ASN A 85 16.81 1.90 -17.48
N VAL A 86 17.94 2.59 -17.42
CA VAL A 86 18.12 3.84 -16.65
C VAL A 86 18.96 4.82 -17.43
N VAL A 87 18.50 6.07 -17.55
CA VAL A 87 19.27 7.16 -18.18
C VAL A 87 19.92 8.03 -17.11
N ILE A 88 21.23 8.29 -17.30
CA ILE A 88 22.02 9.13 -16.41
C ILE A 88 22.50 10.35 -17.18
N THR A 89 22.34 11.52 -16.58
CA THR A 89 22.75 12.82 -17.14
C THR A 89 23.96 13.35 -16.37
N VAL A 90 24.99 13.79 -17.06
CA VAL A 90 26.06 14.58 -16.47
C VAL A 90 25.55 15.99 -16.26
N SER A 91 25.21 16.33 -15.02
CA SER A 91 24.52 17.58 -14.65
C SER A 91 25.46 18.75 -14.43
N ASN A 92 26.69 18.48 -13.99
CA ASN A 92 27.73 19.48 -13.76
C ASN A 92 29.03 19.01 -14.38
N VAL A 93 29.85 19.94 -14.91
CA VAL A 93 31.12 19.64 -15.59
C VAL A 93 32.25 20.35 -14.87
N GLU A 94 33.05 19.56 -14.14
CA GLU A 94 34.20 20.04 -13.37
C GLU A 94 35.52 19.54 -13.98
N LEU A 95 36.58 20.34 -13.84
CA LEU A 95 37.92 20.05 -14.36
C LEU A 95 38.69 19.11 -13.42
N ASN A 96 39.42 18.13 -13.96
CA ASN A 96 40.28 17.21 -13.20
C ASN A 96 39.53 16.61 -11.99
N THR A 97 38.31 16.14 -12.23
CA THR A 97 37.40 15.59 -11.23
C THR A 97 37.05 14.16 -11.61
N ASP A 98 37.04 13.26 -10.64
CA ASP A 98 36.60 11.88 -10.80
C ASP A 98 35.06 11.82 -10.76
N TYR A 99 34.47 11.34 -11.83
CA TYR A 99 33.04 11.02 -11.95
C TYR A 99 32.82 9.54 -11.68
N ASN A 100 31.86 9.22 -10.81
CA ASN A 100 31.61 7.86 -10.38
C ASN A 100 30.16 7.43 -10.70
N CYS A 101 30.03 6.27 -11.33
CA CYS A 101 28.80 5.51 -11.39
C CYS A 101 29.02 4.20 -10.64
N VAL A 102 28.19 3.92 -9.65
CA VAL A 102 28.28 2.70 -8.83
C VAL A 102 27.15 1.76 -9.21
N ILE A 103 27.47 0.56 -9.66
CA ILE A 103 26.51 -0.47 -10.08
C ILE A 103 26.70 -1.68 -9.18
N ASN A 104 25.65 -2.14 -8.51
CA ASN A 104 25.70 -3.24 -7.53
C ASN A 104 26.81 -3.08 -6.47
N GLY A 105 27.14 -1.84 -6.10
CA GLY A 105 28.23 -1.53 -5.18
C GLY A 105 29.62 -1.47 -5.82
N THR A 106 29.77 -1.78 -7.13
CA THR A 106 31.04 -1.68 -7.87
C THR A 106 31.18 -0.28 -8.47
N PRO A 107 32.20 0.53 -8.10
CA PRO A 107 32.40 1.86 -8.65
C PRO A 107 33.09 1.81 -10.02
N PHE A 108 32.57 2.59 -10.95
CA PHE A 108 33.17 2.87 -12.25
C PHE A 108 33.53 4.35 -12.31
N THR A 109 34.82 4.66 -12.46
CA THR A 109 35.35 6.01 -12.34
C THR A 109 35.92 6.50 -13.64
N PHE A 110 35.69 7.77 -13.98
CA PHE A 110 36.30 8.46 -15.10
C PHE A 110 36.84 9.83 -14.66
N ASP A 111 38.13 10.09 -14.83
CA ASP A 111 38.74 11.42 -14.61
C ASP A 111 38.43 12.33 -15.80
N SER A 112 37.79 13.46 -15.53
CA SER A 112 37.36 14.41 -16.55
C SER A 112 38.50 15.14 -17.28
N GLY A 113 39.68 15.21 -16.67
CA GLY A 113 40.85 15.89 -17.23
C GLY A 113 40.72 17.42 -17.32
N ALA A 114 41.57 18.04 -18.10
CA ALA A 114 41.73 19.50 -18.16
C ALA A 114 40.72 20.22 -19.08
N THR A 115 40.02 19.51 -19.96
CA THR A 115 39.06 20.10 -20.91
C THR A 115 37.83 19.22 -21.09
N PRO A 116 37.08 18.96 -19.99
CA PRO A 116 35.92 18.09 -20.03
C PRO A 116 34.72 18.75 -20.75
N THR A 117 33.85 17.89 -21.24
CA THR A 117 32.48 18.20 -21.63
C THR A 117 31.59 17.13 -21.06
N ALA A 118 30.29 17.38 -20.90
CA ALA A 118 29.34 16.35 -20.48
C ALA A 118 29.42 15.10 -21.39
N ILE A 119 29.59 15.31 -22.70
CA ILE A 119 29.74 14.23 -23.69
C ILE A 119 30.98 13.38 -23.43
N THR A 120 32.16 14.01 -23.19
CA THR A 120 33.40 13.27 -22.96
C THR A 120 33.36 12.52 -21.62
N ILE A 121 32.71 13.04 -20.63
CA ILE A 121 32.53 12.38 -19.31
C ILE A 121 31.60 11.17 -19.48
N ALA A 122 30.44 11.33 -20.13
CA ALA A 122 29.52 10.23 -20.42
C ALA A 122 30.19 9.10 -21.21
N ALA A 123 30.89 9.43 -22.31
CA ALA A 123 31.63 8.45 -23.10
C ALA A 123 32.72 7.71 -22.29
N GLY A 124 33.40 8.42 -21.39
CA GLY A 124 34.41 7.84 -20.50
C GLY A 124 33.82 6.86 -19.49
N LEU A 125 32.71 7.20 -18.86
CA LEU A 125 31.98 6.32 -17.95
C LEU A 125 31.43 5.09 -18.68
N VAL A 126 30.82 5.27 -19.86
CA VAL A 126 30.34 4.16 -20.70
C VAL A 126 31.50 3.19 -21.01
N SER A 127 32.69 3.71 -21.37
CA SER A 127 33.85 2.87 -21.62
C SER A 127 34.30 2.12 -20.36
N ALA A 128 34.30 2.75 -19.20
CA ALA A 128 34.67 2.13 -17.93
C ALA A 128 33.68 1.03 -17.53
N ILE A 129 32.37 1.29 -17.65
CA ILE A 129 31.31 0.34 -17.30
C ILE A 129 31.36 -0.89 -18.20
N ASN A 130 31.46 -0.71 -19.52
CA ASN A 130 31.50 -1.81 -20.49
C ASN A 130 32.77 -2.68 -20.43
N LEU A 131 33.82 -2.23 -19.74
CA LEU A 131 34.99 -3.03 -19.40
C LEU A 131 34.82 -3.84 -18.12
N GLY A 132 33.76 -3.56 -17.34
CA GLY A 132 33.42 -4.26 -16.11
C GLY A 132 32.73 -5.60 -16.34
N ALA A 133 32.27 -6.20 -15.25
CA ALA A 133 31.60 -7.50 -15.27
C ALA A 133 30.16 -7.41 -14.68
N GLU A 134 29.66 -6.18 -14.45
CA GLU A 134 28.28 -6.00 -13.96
C GLU A 134 27.27 -6.38 -15.06
N PRO A 135 26.06 -6.83 -14.70
CA PRO A 135 25.07 -7.37 -15.64
C PRO A 135 24.33 -6.25 -16.41
N VAL A 136 25.07 -5.25 -16.89
CA VAL A 136 24.54 -4.11 -17.64
C VAL A 136 25.44 -3.74 -18.80
N THR A 137 24.82 -3.29 -19.88
CA THR A 137 25.51 -2.65 -21.01
C THR A 137 25.23 -1.15 -20.96
N ALA A 138 26.29 -0.33 -21.02
CA ALA A 138 26.18 1.12 -21.09
C ALA A 138 26.22 1.61 -22.54
N THR A 139 25.35 2.57 -22.90
CA THR A 139 25.26 3.20 -24.22
C THR A 139 25.42 4.72 -24.08
N ASP A 140 26.32 5.31 -24.87
CA ASP A 140 26.52 6.76 -24.94
C ASP A 140 25.50 7.40 -25.90
N ASN A 141 24.68 8.32 -25.42
CA ASN A 141 23.68 9.03 -26.23
C ASN A 141 24.27 10.23 -27.02
N LEU A 142 25.55 10.51 -26.85
CA LEU A 142 26.30 11.57 -27.54
C LEU A 142 25.81 13.01 -27.25
N ASP A 143 25.06 13.19 -26.19
CA ASP A 143 24.49 14.48 -25.75
C ASP A 143 24.87 14.87 -24.31
N GLY A 144 25.71 14.05 -23.65
CA GLY A 144 26.09 14.21 -22.24
C GLY A 144 25.24 13.34 -21.31
N THR A 145 24.39 12.49 -21.89
CA THR A 145 23.69 11.43 -21.17
C THR A 145 24.20 10.06 -21.59
N TYR A 146 24.01 9.07 -20.74
CA TYR A 146 24.26 7.67 -21.06
C TYR A 146 23.18 6.78 -20.44
N GLU A 147 22.97 5.65 -21.07
CA GLU A 147 21.95 4.71 -20.70
C GLU A 147 22.57 3.41 -20.18
N LEU A 148 21.99 2.84 -19.14
CA LEU A 148 22.35 1.51 -18.62
C LEU A 148 21.18 0.58 -18.90
N ASP A 149 21.42 -0.48 -19.67
CA ASP A 149 20.45 -1.54 -19.95
C ASP A 149 20.87 -2.83 -19.25
N ALA A 150 19.92 -3.57 -18.66
CA ALA A 150 20.18 -4.91 -18.17
C ALA A 150 20.57 -5.85 -19.33
N ASP A 151 21.67 -6.59 -19.20
CA ASP A 151 22.13 -7.55 -20.23
C ASP A 151 21.10 -8.66 -20.48
N VAL A 152 20.32 -9.00 -19.49
CA VAL A 152 19.20 -9.94 -19.57
C VAL A 152 17.97 -9.27 -18.96
N ALA A 153 16.92 -9.14 -19.75
CA ALA A 153 15.66 -8.53 -19.31
C ALA A 153 15.17 -9.13 -17.98
N GLY A 154 14.73 -8.26 -17.07
CA GLY A 154 14.30 -8.63 -15.72
C GLY A 154 15.44 -8.86 -14.72
N THR A 155 16.72 -8.79 -15.13
CA THR A 155 17.83 -8.91 -14.19
C THR A 155 17.97 -7.62 -13.37
N PRO A 156 17.79 -7.66 -12.04
CA PRO A 156 17.87 -6.46 -11.22
C PRO A 156 19.31 -5.99 -11.07
N TYR A 157 19.49 -4.68 -11.02
CA TYR A 157 20.73 -4.03 -10.63
C TYR A 157 20.45 -2.73 -9.87
N THR A 158 21.34 -2.36 -8.96
CA THR A 158 21.29 -1.06 -8.28
C THR A 158 22.19 -0.06 -9.00
N VAL A 159 21.83 1.22 -8.97
CA VAL A 159 22.65 2.31 -9.50
C VAL A 159 22.64 3.50 -8.56
N SER A 160 23.81 4.06 -8.30
CA SER A 160 23.97 5.37 -7.67
C SER A 160 25.08 6.15 -8.35
N VAL A 161 24.99 7.46 -8.34
CA VAL A 161 25.94 8.38 -8.98
C VAL A 161 26.35 9.46 -7.99
N ASP A 162 27.46 10.14 -8.26
CA ASP A 162 27.88 11.31 -7.49
C ASP A 162 26.97 12.53 -7.77
N THR A 163 27.18 13.64 -7.03
CA THR A 163 26.34 14.85 -7.08
C THR A 163 26.43 15.61 -8.41
N ASP A 164 27.42 15.33 -9.24
CA ASP A 164 27.63 15.96 -10.53
C ASP A 164 26.86 15.24 -11.67
N GLN A 165 26.15 14.18 -11.33
CA GLN A 165 25.32 13.40 -12.22
C GLN A 165 23.89 13.29 -11.63
N THR A 166 22.94 13.00 -12.51
CA THR A 166 21.53 12.79 -12.12
C THR A 166 20.98 11.56 -12.84
N VAL A 167 20.38 10.66 -12.08
CA VAL A 167 19.60 9.54 -12.62
C VAL A 167 18.21 10.04 -12.99
N THR A 168 17.79 9.84 -14.24
CA THR A 168 16.48 10.30 -14.72
C THR A 168 15.36 9.50 -14.07
N LYS A 169 14.39 10.19 -13.46
CA LYS A 169 13.19 9.62 -12.81
C LYS A 169 11.93 10.29 -13.35
N PRO A 170 10.76 9.66 -13.36
CA PRO A 170 10.51 8.26 -12.97
C PRO A 170 11.10 7.25 -13.95
N TYR A 171 11.44 6.07 -13.45
CA TYR A 171 11.86 4.95 -14.30
C TYR A 171 10.65 4.39 -15.04
N THR A 172 10.88 3.81 -16.24
CA THR A 172 9.82 3.14 -17.00
C THR A 172 9.86 1.64 -16.69
N PRO A 173 8.81 1.09 -16.02
CA PRO A 173 8.73 -0.35 -15.79
C PRO A 173 8.61 -1.11 -17.11
N THR A 174 9.20 -2.31 -17.16
CA THR A 174 9.22 -3.18 -18.34
C THR A 174 8.25 -4.35 -18.25
N ASP A 175 7.93 -4.80 -17.05
CA ASP A 175 6.88 -5.79 -16.79
C ASP A 175 5.51 -5.12 -16.62
N THR A 176 4.44 -5.89 -16.77
CA THR A 176 3.10 -5.40 -16.42
C THR A 176 3.02 -5.18 -14.91
N ILE A 177 2.16 -4.23 -14.49
CA ILE A 177 1.96 -3.96 -13.05
C ILE A 177 1.47 -5.21 -12.30
N VAL A 178 0.71 -6.06 -12.95
CA VAL A 178 0.19 -7.31 -12.37
C VAL A 178 1.31 -8.33 -12.17
N ASP A 179 2.22 -8.49 -13.14
CA ASP A 179 3.38 -9.40 -13.00
C ASP A 179 4.31 -8.94 -11.89
N ASP A 180 4.57 -7.64 -11.80
CA ASP A 180 5.33 -7.04 -10.71
C ASP A 180 4.66 -7.31 -9.35
N MET A 181 3.34 -7.12 -9.23
CA MET A 181 2.61 -7.38 -7.99
C MET A 181 2.63 -8.85 -7.58
N ILE A 182 2.54 -9.78 -8.54
CA ILE A 182 2.68 -11.22 -8.26
C ILE A 182 4.07 -11.54 -7.70
N ALA A 183 5.12 -10.96 -8.27
CA ALA A 183 6.48 -11.16 -7.82
C ALA A 183 6.74 -10.54 -6.42
N ILE A 184 6.19 -9.34 -6.17
CA ILE A 184 6.27 -8.66 -4.87
C ILE A 184 5.53 -9.47 -3.79
N GLU A 185 4.30 -9.92 -4.08
CA GLU A 185 3.48 -10.73 -3.15
C GLU A 185 4.16 -12.07 -2.81
N ALA A 186 4.85 -12.68 -3.80
CA ALA A 186 5.58 -13.93 -3.57
C ALA A 186 6.78 -13.76 -2.62
N GLU A 187 7.42 -12.61 -2.59
CA GLU A 187 8.53 -12.29 -1.69
C GLU A 187 8.07 -11.79 -0.33
N ASN A 188 7.11 -10.86 -0.31
CA ASN A 188 6.54 -10.31 0.92
C ASN A 188 5.04 -10.03 0.76
N ASP A 189 4.21 -10.76 1.50
CA ASP A 189 2.75 -10.65 1.53
C ASP A 189 2.22 -10.03 2.84
N THR A 190 3.05 -9.34 3.61
CA THR A 190 2.66 -8.83 4.94
C THR A 190 1.91 -7.51 4.92
N TRP A 191 1.86 -6.84 3.79
CA TRP A 191 1.19 -5.55 3.58
C TRP A 191 -0.31 -5.72 3.26
N TYR A 192 -1.06 -4.66 3.50
CA TYR A 192 -2.51 -4.65 3.30
C TYR A 192 -3.00 -3.56 2.35
N MET A 193 -2.44 -2.35 2.42
CA MET A 193 -2.86 -1.19 1.62
C MET A 193 -1.77 -0.83 0.62
N ILE A 194 -2.16 -0.61 -0.64
CA ILE A 194 -1.24 -0.22 -1.71
C ILE A 194 -1.34 1.29 -1.93
N THR A 195 -0.19 1.94 -2.15
CA THR A 195 -0.04 3.27 -2.73
C THR A 195 0.91 3.18 -3.91
N GLU A 196 0.49 3.63 -5.10
CA GLU A 196 1.26 3.56 -6.33
C GLU A 196 2.00 4.89 -6.58
N MET A 197 3.25 4.83 -7.06
CA MET A 197 4.15 5.99 -7.14
C MET A 197 4.20 6.67 -8.51
N LEU A 198 3.81 5.99 -9.60
CA LEU A 198 4.03 6.49 -10.97
C LEU A 198 2.82 7.21 -11.56
N HIS A 199 1.64 7.09 -10.94
CA HIS A 199 0.39 7.74 -11.34
C HIS A 199 0.03 7.57 -12.83
N ASN A 200 0.13 6.33 -13.33
CA ASN A 200 -0.30 5.97 -14.68
C ASN A 200 -1.73 5.42 -14.65
N SER A 201 -2.71 6.18 -15.09
CA SER A 201 -4.13 5.81 -15.02
C SER A 201 -4.48 4.46 -15.67
N ALA A 202 -3.76 4.05 -16.73
CA ALA A 202 -3.99 2.75 -17.37
C ALA A 202 -3.52 1.61 -16.45
N GLU A 203 -2.33 1.73 -15.85
CA GLU A 203 -1.78 0.77 -14.90
C GLU A 203 -2.55 0.78 -13.57
N GLU A 204 -3.01 1.97 -13.10
CA GLU A 204 -3.87 2.08 -11.92
C GLU A 204 -5.20 1.30 -12.09
N LEU A 205 -5.78 1.30 -13.29
CA LEU A 205 -6.98 0.49 -13.59
C LEU A 205 -6.67 -1.02 -13.59
N GLU A 206 -5.53 -1.43 -14.13
CA GLU A 206 -5.11 -2.83 -14.11
C GLU A 206 -4.81 -3.28 -12.66
N LEU A 207 -4.14 -2.44 -11.88
CA LEU A 207 -3.87 -2.70 -10.46
C LEU A 207 -5.18 -2.79 -9.66
N ALA A 208 -6.11 -1.88 -9.89
CA ALA A 208 -7.43 -1.91 -9.26
C ALA A 208 -8.17 -3.22 -9.56
N ALA A 209 -8.20 -3.65 -10.83
CA ALA A 209 -8.82 -4.92 -11.22
C ALA A 209 -8.14 -6.13 -10.56
N TRP A 210 -6.81 -6.10 -10.41
CA TRP A 210 -6.09 -7.16 -9.70
C TRP A 210 -6.41 -7.17 -8.20
N VAL A 211 -6.49 -6.00 -7.55
CA VAL A 211 -6.80 -5.87 -6.12
C VAL A 211 -8.20 -6.36 -5.79
N GLU A 212 -9.18 -6.25 -6.70
CA GLU A 212 -10.53 -6.82 -6.52
C GLU A 212 -10.50 -8.35 -6.30
N THR A 213 -9.46 -9.03 -6.74
CA THR A 213 -9.28 -10.47 -6.51
C THR A 213 -8.63 -10.81 -5.17
N LYS A 214 -8.25 -9.81 -4.35
CA LYS A 214 -7.46 -9.95 -3.13
C LYS A 214 -8.21 -9.43 -1.90
N ASN A 215 -7.78 -9.85 -0.72
CA ASN A 215 -8.22 -9.25 0.55
C ASN A 215 -7.27 -8.11 0.95
N LYS A 216 -7.10 -7.14 0.06
CA LYS A 216 -6.22 -5.98 0.19
C LYS A 216 -6.97 -4.76 -0.35
N LEU A 217 -6.48 -3.55 -0.06
CA LEU A 217 -7.05 -2.31 -0.55
C LEU A 217 -6.00 -1.51 -1.33
N PHE A 218 -6.47 -0.72 -2.28
CA PHE A 218 -5.65 0.20 -3.07
C PHE A 218 -6.16 1.62 -2.91
N GLY A 219 -5.28 2.54 -2.50
CA GLY A 219 -5.53 3.97 -2.47
C GLY A 219 -4.67 4.68 -3.51
N LEU A 220 -5.26 5.57 -4.27
CA LEU A 220 -4.54 6.38 -5.23
C LEU A 220 -4.89 7.87 -5.09
N THR A 221 -3.95 8.74 -5.42
CA THR A 221 -4.16 10.19 -5.51
C THR A 221 -4.21 10.59 -6.98
N SER A 222 -5.21 11.37 -7.36
CA SER A 222 -5.35 11.91 -8.71
C SER A 222 -5.50 13.43 -8.69
N ASP A 223 -4.86 14.11 -9.63
CA ASP A 223 -4.93 15.56 -9.86
C ASP A 223 -5.80 15.93 -11.08
N ASP A 224 -6.48 14.94 -11.70
CA ASP A 224 -7.31 15.16 -12.87
C ASP A 224 -8.51 16.06 -12.54
N ASN A 225 -8.51 17.28 -13.10
CA ASN A 225 -9.56 18.28 -12.88
C ASN A 225 -10.94 17.84 -13.36
N ASN A 226 -11.05 16.86 -14.27
CA ASN A 226 -12.35 16.30 -14.64
C ASN A 226 -13.10 15.71 -13.43
N ILE A 227 -12.39 15.28 -12.42
CA ILE A 227 -12.99 14.75 -11.17
C ILE A 227 -13.88 15.81 -10.50
N VAL A 228 -13.47 17.07 -10.52
CA VAL A 228 -14.19 18.17 -9.85
C VAL A 228 -14.98 19.05 -10.81
N ASP A 229 -14.53 19.24 -12.05
CA ASP A 229 -15.12 20.19 -13.00
C ASP A 229 -16.22 19.58 -13.86
N GLN A 230 -16.27 18.26 -14.03
CA GLN A 230 -17.32 17.56 -14.77
C GLN A 230 -18.26 16.81 -13.83
N ASP A 231 -19.54 16.72 -14.20
CA ASP A 231 -20.48 15.87 -13.48
C ASP A 231 -20.29 14.38 -13.84
N VAL A 232 -20.85 13.50 -13.02
CA VAL A 232 -20.70 12.04 -13.17
C VAL A 232 -21.29 11.50 -14.48
N ALA A 233 -22.24 12.19 -15.08
CA ALA A 233 -22.89 11.75 -16.32
C ALA A 233 -22.06 12.09 -17.57
N THR A 234 -21.22 13.12 -17.49
CA THR A 234 -20.40 13.61 -18.62
C THR A 234 -18.94 13.18 -18.52
N ASP A 235 -18.43 12.94 -17.31
CA ASP A 235 -17.07 12.46 -17.12
C ASP A 235 -16.98 10.95 -17.39
N THR A 236 -16.30 10.59 -18.47
CA THR A 236 -16.06 9.19 -18.89
C THR A 236 -14.57 8.87 -18.96
N THR A 237 -13.70 9.76 -18.50
CA THR A 237 -12.25 9.69 -18.72
C THR A 237 -11.44 9.72 -17.44
N SER A 238 -11.90 10.42 -16.40
CA SER A 238 -11.14 10.47 -15.15
C SER A 238 -11.08 9.09 -14.48
N ILE A 239 -9.97 8.82 -13.80
CA ILE A 239 -9.80 7.55 -13.05
C ILE A 239 -10.95 7.32 -12.06
N ALA A 240 -11.45 8.37 -11.41
CA ALA A 240 -12.58 8.27 -10.48
C ALA A 240 -13.87 7.82 -11.19
N ALA A 241 -14.18 8.38 -12.36
CA ALA A 241 -15.35 8.00 -13.14
C ALA A 241 -15.26 6.56 -13.66
N LEU A 242 -14.08 6.14 -14.12
CA LEU A 242 -13.83 4.80 -14.62
C LEU A 242 -13.95 3.74 -13.51
N LEU A 243 -13.34 3.96 -12.37
CA LEU A 243 -13.42 3.07 -11.20
C LEU A 243 -14.85 3.02 -10.63
N LYS A 244 -15.56 4.16 -10.59
CA LYS A 244 -16.96 4.23 -10.19
C LYS A 244 -17.86 3.42 -11.12
N SER A 245 -17.65 3.53 -12.44
CA SER A 245 -18.41 2.77 -13.44
C SER A 245 -18.16 1.26 -13.34
N ALA A 246 -16.97 0.86 -12.88
CA ALA A 246 -16.61 -0.53 -12.65
C ALA A 246 -17.13 -1.08 -11.30
N GLU A 247 -17.69 -0.21 -10.43
CA GLU A 247 -18.20 -0.55 -9.09
C GLU A 247 -17.16 -1.28 -8.22
N TYR A 248 -15.89 -0.86 -8.26
CA TYR A 248 -14.82 -1.51 -7.51
C TYR A 248 -14.95 -1.27 -6.00
N ASP A 249 -14.88 -2.35 -5.23
CA ASP A 249 -15.04 -2.37 -3.77
C ASP A 249 -13.73 -2.24 -3.00
N ARG A 250 -12.58 -2.37 -3.69
CA ARG A 250 -11.27 -2.44 -3.04
C ARG A 250 -10.33 -1.31 -3.41
N THR A 251 -10.80 -0.37 -4.24
CA THR A 251 -10.00 0.79 -4.66
C THR A 251 -10.70 2.08 -4.31
N TYR A 252 -9.96 3.05 -3.76
CA TYR A 252 -10.47 4.41 -3.53
C TYR A 252 -9.60 5.46 -4.18
N VAL A 253 -10.23 6.54 -4.65
CA VAL A 253 -9.56 7.71 -5.23
C VAL A 253 -9.59 8.84 -4.22
N ALA A 254 -8.43 9.48 -3.99
CA ALA A 254 -8.30 10.74 -3.28
C ALA A 254 -7.93 11.85 -4.28
N TYR A 255 -8.74 12.88 -4.39
CA TYR A 255 -8.48 14.01 -5.29
C TYR A 255 -7.65 15.07 -4.60
N TRP A 256 -6.55 15.48 -5.22
CA TRP A 256 -5.76 16.64 -4.79
C TRP A 256 -5.10 17.31 -6.00
N ASN A 257 -5.25 18.63 -6.10
CA ASN A 257 -4.57 19.42 -7.13
C ASN A 257 -4.17 20.78 -6.56
N ALA A 258 -2.93 21.20 -6.81
CA ALA A 258 -2.34 22.44 -6.32
C ALA A 258 -3.09 23.71 -6.74
N ASP A 259 -3.80 23.70 -7.87
CA ASP A 259 -4.58 24.83 -8.39
C ASP A 259 -5.69 25.28 -7.42
N TYR A 260 -6.13 24.40 -6.54
CA TYR A 260 -7.19 24.67 -5.55
C TYR A 260 -6.67 24.92 -4.13
N LEU A 261 -5.38 25.18 -3.98
CA LEU A 261 -4.81 25.60 -2.70
C LEU A 261 -5.12 27.08 -2.40
N LYS A 262 -5.36 27.37 -1.13
CA LYS A 262 -5.60 28.74 -0.66
C LYS A 262 -4.34 29.58 -0.59
N THR A 263 -3.16 28.96 -0.52
CA THR A 263 -1.86 29.59 -0.38
C THR A 263 -0.90 29.07 -1.44
N THR A 264 0.05 29.90 -1.87
CA THR A 264 1.08 29.55 -2.86
C THR A 264 2.27 28.78 -2.27
N ASP A 265 2.19 28.37 -1.02
CA ASP A 265 3.25 27.58 -0.38
C ASP A 265 3.08 26.11 -0.77
N ILE A 266 3.58 25.80 -1.96
CA ILE A 266 3.45 24.48 -2.59
C ILE A 266 4.59 23.60 -2.06
N GLY A 267 4.33 22.87 -0.98
CA GLY A 267 5.12 21.69 -0.66
C GLY A 267 4.80 20.54 -1.63
N THR A 268 5.63 19.52 -1.69
CA THR A 268 5.35 18.26 -2.41
C THR A 268 4.19 17.54 -1.73
N ASN A 269 2.98 17.69 -2.27
CA ASN A 269 1.74 17.12 -1.68
C ASN A 269 1.09 16.11 -2.63
N GLU A 270 1.89 15.24 -3.24
CA GLU A 270 1.44 14.37 -4.32
C GLU A 270 0.71 13.10 -3.85
N TYR A 271 0.87 12.69 -2.58
CA TYR A 271 0.35 11.42 -2.05
C TYR A 271 -0.65 11.66 -0.91
N LEU A 272 -1.85 12.12 -1.25
CA LEU A 272 -2.95 12.29 -0.27
C LEU A 272 -3.37 10.96 0.33
N ASP A 273 -3.43 9.91 -0.48
CA ASP A 273 -3.71 8.54 -0.08
C ASP A 273 -2.68 8.05 0.95
N ALA A 274 -1.38 8.28 0.75
CA ALA A 274 -0.33 7.91 1.71
C ALA A 274 -0.52 8.61 3.07
N ALA A 275 -0.81 9.91 3.07
CA ALA A 275 -1.06 10.64 4.31
C ALA A 275 -2.32 10.12 5.03
N TRP A 276 -3.38 9.81 4.29
CA TRP A 276 -4.63 9.31 4.85
C TRP A 276 -4.50 7.88 5.36
N ASN A 277 -3.89 7.01 4.57
CA ASN A 277 -3.54 5.65 4.98
C ASN A 277 -2.68 5.68 6.26
N GLY A 278 -1.69 6.57 6.32
CA GLY A 278 -0.80 6.73 7.47
C GLY A 278 -1.52 7.05 8.79
N VAL A 279 -2.62 7.80 8.73
CA VAL A 279 -3.47 8.10 9.91
C VAL A 279 -4.36 6.91 10.29
N GLN A 280 -4.78 6.10 9.33
CA GLN A 280 -5.82 5.10 9.54
C GLN A 280 -5.29 3.68 9.76
N LEU A 281 -4.19 3.33 9.11
CA LEU A 281 -3.63 1.97 9.22
C LEU A 281 -3.20 1.56 10.62
N PRO A 282 -2.68 2.47 11.48
CA PRO A 282 -2.34 2.14 12.87
C PRO A 282 -3.53 1.81 13.76
N LYS A 283 -4.77 2.13 13.32
CA LYS A 283 -5.99 1.90 14.11
C LYS A 283 -6.57 0.53 13.81
N ASP A 284 -7.32 0.01 14.78
CA ASP A 284 -8.02 -1.26 14.61
C ASP A 284 -8.95 -1.21 13.38
N PRO A 285 -8.94 -2.23 12.52
CA PRO A 285 -9.79 -2.31 11.35
C PRO A 285 -11.30 -2.19 11.72
N GLY A 286 -12.01 -1.33 11.00
CA GLY A 286 -13.42 -1.08 11.23
C GLY A 286 -13.77 -0.18 12.43
N ALA A 287 -12.81 0.09 13.33
CA ALA A 287 -13.05 0.88 14.55
C ALA A 287 -13.05 2.41 14.34
N SER A 288 -12.58 2.88 13.20
CA SER A 288 -12.42 4.32 12.93
C SER A 288 -12.88 4.68 11.53
N THR A 289 -13.91 5.55 11.46
CA THR A 289 -14.28 6.11 10.15
C THR A 289 -13.13 6.84 9.48
N TRP A 290 -13.10 6.83 8.16
CA TRP A 290 -12.09 7.54 7.35
C TRP A 290 -12.45 9.03 7.18
N ALA A 291 -13.69 9.42 7.39
CA ALA A 291 -14.11 10.82 7.38
C ALA A 291 -13.58 11.63 8.58
N HIS A 292 -13.53 12.95 8.43
CA HIS A 292 -13.23 13.96 9.47
C HIS A 292 -11.81 13.84 10.09
N LYS A 293 -10.84 13.27 9.38
CA LYS A 293 -9.45 13.20 9.85
C LYS A 293 -8.67 14.46 9.47
N THR A 294 -7.73 14.82 10.33
CA THR A 294 -6.72 15.84 10.05
C THR A 294 -5.44 15.11 9.63
N LEU A 295 -4.84 15.56 8.54
CA LEU A 295 -3.60 15.00 8.01
C LEU A 295 -2.45 15.94 8.33
N ARG A 296 -1.35 15.38 8.85
CA ARG A 296 -0.12 16.14 9.09
C ARG A 296 0.68 16.24 7.80
N SER A 297 1.41 17.33 7.65
CA SER A 297 2.28 17.56 6.50
C SER A 297 1.56 17.47 5.15
N PHE A 298 0.24 17.83 5.14
CA PHE A 298 -0.58 17.85 3.94
C PHE A 298 -1.50 19.07 3.93
N GLN A 299 -1.67 19.70 2.76
CA GLN A 299 -2.49 20.92 2.61
C GLN A 299 -3.89 20.58 2.11
N ALA A 300 -4.91 21.15 2.75
CA ALA A 300 -6.30 20.97 2.38
C ALA A 300 -6.69 21.90 1.23
N LEU A 301 -7.53 21.41 0.31
CA LEU A 301 -8.05 22.14 -0.83
C LEU A 301 -9.20 23.06 -0.45
N THR A 302 -9.46 24.05 -1.31
CA THR A 302 -10.65 24.88 -1.28
C THR A 302 -11.42 24.68 -2.58
N LEU A 303 -12.52 23.93 -2.53
CA LEU A 303 -13.43 23.68 -3.64
C LEU A 303 -14.76 24.40 -3.42
N ASN A 304 -15.43 24.80 -4.51
CA ASN A 304 -16.80 25.24 -4.41
C ASN A 304 -17.76 24.05 -4.24
N SER A 305 -19.02 24.33 -3.90
CA SER A 305 -20.03 23.29 -3.60
C SER A 305 -20.31 22.36 -4.79
N LEU A 306 -20.24 22.88 -6.03
CA LEU A 306 -20.45 22.08 -7.25
C LEU A 306 -19.27 21.14 -7.48
N GLN A 307 -18.06 21.64 -7.38
CA GLN A 307 -16.84 20.83 -7.51
C GLN A 307 -16.79 19.71 -6.46
N ALA A 308 -17.06 20.05 -5.21
CA ALA A 308 -17.13 19.04 -4.15
C ALA A 308 -18.23 17.99 -4.43
N LYS A 309 -19.39 18.41 -4.95
CA LYS A 309 -20.47 17.49 -5.34
C LYS A 309 -20.04 16.58 -6.50
N ASN A 310 -19.44 17.13 -7.56
CA ASN A 310 -18.99 16.35 -8.71
C ASN A 310 -18.01 15.24 -8.31
N ALA A 311 -17.06 15.55 -7.46
CA ALA A 311 -16.13 14.55 -6.90
C ALA A 311 -16.86 13.48 -6.10
N THR A 312 -17.79 13.89 -5.22
CA THR A 312 -18.57 12.97 -4.37
C THR A 312 -19.43 12.02 -5.19
N ASP A 313 -20.10 12.51 -6.21
CA ASP A 313 -20.96 11.69 -7.09
C ASP A 313 -20.16 10.58 -7.81
N LYS A 314 -18.84 10.78 -7.96
CA LYS A 314 -17.87 9.79 -8.49
C LYS A 314 -17.19 8.98 -7.41
N SER A 315 -17.61 9.04 -6.16
CA SER A 315 -16.98 8.41 -4.99
C SER A 315 -15.52 8.84 -4.76
N ALA A 316 -15.08 9.98 -5.34
CA ALA A 316 -13.77 10.54 -5.08
C ALA A 316 -13.75 11.22 -3.71
N ASN A 317 -12.71 10.92 -2.94
CA ASN A 317 -12.52 11.42 -1.59
C ASN A 317 -11.72 12.73 -1.59
N LEU A 318 -11.99 13.59 -0.62
CA LEU A 318 -11.48 14.95 -0.58
C LEU A 318 -10.84 15.28 0.77
N TYR A 319 -9.81 16.10 0.76
CA TYR A 319 -9.27 16.76 1.94
C TYR A 319 -9.48 18.27 1.82
N LEU A 320 -10.49 18.79 2.51
CA LEU A 320 -10.98 20.17 2.35
C LEU A 320 -10.85 20.99 3.61
N ILE A 321 -10.64 22.30 3.44
CA ILE A 321 -10.82 23.28 4.52
C ILE A 321 -12.26 23.21 5.03
N THR A 322 -12.45 22.88 6.30
CA THR A 322 -13.75 22.82 6.97
C THR A 322 -13.65 23.64 8.27
N GLY A 323 -14.27 24.82 8.28
CA GLY A 323 -14.03 25.79 9.35
C GLY A 323 -12.60 26.35 9.29
N ALA A 324 -11.81 26.11 10.35
CA ALA A 324 -10.43 26.55 10.42
C ALA A 324 -9.40 25.49 9.95
N ASP A 325 -9.79 24.23 9.90
CA ASP A 325 -8.89 23.09 9.72
C ASP A 325 -9.19 22.29 8.45
N GLY A 326 -8.17 21.60 7.93
CA GLY A 326 -8.34 20.57 6.92
C GLY A 326 -8.99 19.32 7.50
N ARG A 327 -9.99 18.78 6.79
CA ARG A 327 -10.68 17.55 7.17
C ARG A 327 -10.91 16.66 5.96
N THR A 328 -10.69 15.35 6.12
CA THR A 328 -11.06 14.36 5.12
C THR A 328 -12.57 14.24 5.02
N ARG A 329 -13.08 13.99 3.81
CA ARG A 329 -14.50 13.85 3.50
C ARG A 329 -14.78 12.46 2.99
N PHE A 330 -15.91 11.90 3.40
CA PHE A 330 -16.49 10.62 3.02
C PHE A 330 -15.69 9.40 3.49
N GLY A 331 -14.66 8.96 2.80
CA GLY A 331 -13.94 7.72 3.09
C GLY A 331 -14.63 6.52 2.46
N THR A 332 -14.91 6.63 1.14
CA THR A 332 -15.58 5.59 0.36
C THR A 332 -14.64 5.01 -0.68
N VAL A 333 -14.81 3.73 -1.00
CA VAL A 333 -14.26 3.08 -2.18
C VAL A 333 -15.05 3.46 -3.43
N ALA A 334 -14.60 3.07 -4.61
CA ALA A 334 -15.19 3.50 -5.88
C ALA A 334 -16.66 3.08 -6.04
N SER A 335 -17.09 1.91 -5.54
CA SER A 335 -18.51 1.51 -5.52
C SER A 335 -19.39 2.44 -4.69
N GLY A 336 -18.82 3.11 -3.71
CA GLY A 336 -19.51 3.98 -2.75
C GLY A 336 -19.65 3.37 -1.36
N GLU A 337 -19.18 2.12 -1.13
CA GLU A 337 -19.10 1.53 0.19
C GLU A 337 -18.01 2.22 1.03
N TYR A 338 -18.07 2.10 2.35
CA TYR A 338 -17.11 2.74 3.24
C TYR A 338 -15.84 1.90 3.41
N ILE A 339 -14.67 2.56 3.37
CA ILE A 339 -13.36 1.93 3.50
C ILE A 339 -13.20 1.22 4.85
N ASP A 340 -13.73 1.77 5.93
CA ASP A 340 -13.69 1.16 7.26
C ASP A 340 -14.52 -0.13 7.33
N ILE A 341 -15.64 -0.20 6.63
CA ILE A 341 -16.44 -1.42 6.51
C ILE A 341 -15.67 -2.51 5.76
N MET A 342 -15.10 -2.18 4.59
CA MET A 342 -14.30 -3.13 3.81
C MET A 342 -13.11 -3.67 4.60
N ARG A 343 -12.36 -2.77 5.26
CA ARG A 343 -11.23 -3.14 6.11
C ARG A 343 -11.64 -4.02 7.30
N GLY A 344 -12.79 -3.71 7.91
CA GLY A 344 -13.34 -4.49 9.02
C GLY A 344 -13.77 -5.89 8.61
N ILE A 345 -14.37 -6.04 7.42
CA ILE A 345 -14.75 -7.34 6.85
C ILE A 345 -13.52 -8.19 6.56
N ASP A 346 -12.48 -7.63 5.95
CA ASP A 346 -11.23 -8.33 5.66
C ASP A 346 -10.55 -8.81 6.94
N TRP A 347 -10.50 -7.96 7.96
CA TRP A 347 -9.97 -8.33 9.27
C TRP A 347 -10.76 -9.47 9.90
N LEU A 348 -12.08 -9.38 9.87
CA LEU A 348 -12.95 -10.42 10.44
C LEU A 348 -12.73 -11.78 9.74
N GLN A 349 -12.65 -11.76 8.41
CA GLN A 349 -12.37 -12.97 7.63
C GLN A 349 -11.01 -13.57 8.00
N ALA A 350 -9.96 -12.76 8.05
CA ALA A 350 -8.61 -13.23 8.39
C ALA A 350 -8.56 -13.82 9.82
N ARG A 351 -9.14 -13.14 10.81
CA ARG A 351 -9.16 -13.63 12.20
C ARG A 351 -9.96 -14.91 12.36
N LEU A 352 -11.09 -15.04 11.68
CA LEU A 352 -11.86 -16.31 11.68
C LEU A 352 -11.04 -17.45 11.09
N GLN A 353 -10.36 -17.24 9.97
CA GLN A 353 -9.51 -18.26 9.34
C GLN A 353 -8.34 -18.66 10.25
N GLU A 354 -7.62 -17.68 10.80
CA GLU A 354 -6.48 -17.89 11.67
C GLU A 354 -6.86 -18.60 12.97
N ASP A 355 -7.87 -18.11 13.68
CA ASP A 355 -8.20 -18.62 15.00
C ASP A 355 -8.87 -20.03 14.91
N VAL A 356 -9.66 -20.28 13.86
CA VAL A 356 -10.17 -21.66 13.59
C VAL A 356 -9.01 -22.59 13.21
N TYR A 357 -8.05 -22.14 12.38
CA TYR A 357 -6.88 -22.94 12.06
C TYR A 357 -6.03 -23.22 13.31
N ILE A 358 -5.82 -22.24 14.19
CA ILE A 358 -5.12 -22.42 15.46
C ILE A 358 -5.83 -23.47 16.31
N LEU A 359 -7.16 -23.43 16.42
CA LEU A 359 -7.93 -24.46 17.14
C LEU A 359 -7.65 -25.86 16.60
N LEU A 360 -7.64 -26.02 15.27
CA LEU A 360 -7.39 -27.33 14.63
C LEU A 360 -5.95 -27.80 14.79
N ALA A 361 -4.98 -26.86 14.69
CA ALA A 361 -3.55 -27.17 14.72
C ALA A 361 -2.99 -27.45 16.13
N THR A 362 -3.58 -26.81 17.16
CA THR A 362 -3.10 -26.94 18.54
C THR A 362 -3.68 -28.13 19.30
N ASN A 363 -4.74 -28.73 18.80
CA ASN A 363 -5.37 -29.92 19.40
C ASN A 363 -5.01 -31.16 18.60
N GLU A 364 -4.69 -32.25 19.30
CA GLU A 364 -4.44 -33.54 18.63
C GLU A 364 -5.64 -34.00 17.77
N LYS A 365 -6.85 -33.67 18.22
CA LYS A 365 -8.10 -34.00 17.53
C LYS A 365 -9.26 -33.15 18.05
N ILE A 366 -9.97 -32.49 17.17
CA ILE A 366 -11.32 -31.99 17.45
C ILE A 366 -12.32 -33.11 17.03
N PRO A 367 -13.03 -33.73 17.99
CA PRO A 367 -13.90 -34.83 17.68
C PRO A 367 -15.11 -34.35 16.85
N TYR A 368 -15.52 -35.14 15.84
CA TYR A 368 -16.69 -34.83 15.03
C TYR A 368 -17.98 -35.22 15.76
N ASN A 369 -18.36 -34.46 16.78
CA ASN A 369 -19.57 -34.58 17.57
C ASN A 369 -19.98 -33.16 18.03
N ASP A 370 -21.12 -33.07 18.73
CA ASP A 370 -21.64 -31.77 19.16
C ASP A 370 -20.66 -30.98 20.05
N SER A 371 -19.81 -31.65 20.83
CA SER A 371 -18.78 -30.99 21.64
C SER A 371 -17.66 -30.39 20.77
N GLY A 372 -17.24 -31.06 19.69
CA GLY A 372 -16.25 -30.51 18.76
C GLY A 372 -16.83 -29.37 17.92
N ILE A 373 -18.10 -29.46 17.50
CA ILE A 373 -18.81 -28.37 16.83
C ILE A 373 -18.92 -27.15 17.76
N ALA A 374 -19.27 -27.36 19.03
CA ALA A 374 -19.32 -26.28 20.02
C ALA A 374 -17.95 -25.61 20.27
N ALA A 375 -16.84 -26.36 20.15
CA ALA A 375 -15.50 -25.76 20.24
C ALA A 375 -15.21 -24.81 19.07
N VAL A 376 -15.62 -25.15 17.84
CA VAL A 376 -15.51 -24.25 16.69
C VAL A 376 -16.43 -23.06 16.83
N GLU A 377 -17.69 -23.26 17.30
CA GLU A 377 -18.62 -22.17 17.58
C GLU A 377 -18.04 -21.15 18.60
N ALA A 378 -17.38 -21.64 19.64
CA ALA A 378 -16.76 -20.79 20.66
C ALA A 378 -15.65 -19.91 20.09
N VAL A 379 -14.84 -20.41 19.13
CA VAL A 379 -13.82 -19.62 18.43
C VAL A 379 -14.49 -18.57 17.56
N VAL A 380 -15.53 -18.91 16.78
CA VAL A 380 -16.26 -17.93 15.96
C VAL A 380 -16.82 -16.81 16.84
N LYS A 381 -17.46 -17.15 17.98
CA LYS A 381 -18.00 -16.16 18.93
C LYS A 381 -16.88 -15.28 19.51
N SER A 382 -15.73 -15.88 19.85
CA SER A 382 -14.58 -15.11 20.38
C SER A 382 -14.08 -14.06 19.39
N VAL A 383 -14.04 -14.37 18.10
CA VAL A 383 -13.63 -13.41 17.06
C VAL A 383 -14.68 -12.32 16.88
N LEU A 384 -15.97 -12.67 16.90
CA LEU A 384 -17.06 -11.68 16.85
C LEU A 384 -17.05 -10.75 18.08
N ASP A 385 -16.79 -11.28 19.28
CA ASP A 385 -16.64 -10.48 20.51
C ASP A 385 -15.43 -9.52 20.44
N GLN A 386 -14.33 -9.94 19.82
CA GLN A 386 -13.19 -9.05 19.53
C GLN A 386 -13.62 -7.91 18.60
N ALA A 387 -14.38 -8.20 17.54
CA ALA A 387 -14.89 -7.19 16.60
C ALA A 387 -15.85 -6.20 17.28
N VAL A 388 -16.71 -6.67 18.21
CA VAL A 388 -17.56 -5.81 19.03
C VAL A 388 -16.72 -4.94 19.95
N THR A 389 -15.74 -5.51 20.62
CA THR A 389 -14.84 -4.78 21.53
C THR A 389 -14.02 -3.71 20.79
N ALA A 390 -13.59 -4.00 19.57
CA ALA A 390 -12.93 -3.03 18.70
C ALA A 390 -13.86 -1.93 18.16
N GLY A 391 -15.18 -2.08 18.30
CA GLY A 391 -16.19 -1.12 17.84
C GLY A 391 -16.54 -1.26 16.36
N PHE A 392 -16.20 -2.37 15.73
CA PHE A 392 -16.57 -2.66 14.34
C PHE A 392 -17.99 -3.22 14.23
N LEU A 393 -18.39 -4.11 15.13
CA LEU A 393 -19.70 -4.74 15.12
C LEU A 393 -20.59 -4.25 16.28
N GLU A 394 -21.90 -4.24 16.03
CA GLU A 394 -22.91 -4.11 17.08
C GLU A 394 -22.83 -5.30 18.05
N PRO A 395 -23.17 -5.09 19.35
CA PRO A 395 -23.09 -6.15 20.36
C PRO A 395 -24.01 -7.35 20.10
N GLU A 396 -25.07 -7.16 19.30
CA GLU A 396 -26.05 -8.20 19.00
C GLU A 396 -25.68 -8.93 17.70
N TYR A 397 -25.19 -10.15 17.84
CA TYR A 397 -24.94 -11.04 16.71
C TYR A 397 -25.50 -12.43 16.99
N THR A 398 -25.68 -13.24 15.95
CA THR A 398 -26.14 -14.64 16.08
C THR A 398 -25.15 -15.57 15.39
N VAL A 399 -24.87 -16.72 16.03
CA VAL A 399 -24.11 -17.82 15.44
C VAL A 399 -25.00 -19.05 15.43
N THR A 400 -25.06 -19.72 14.29
CA THR A 400 -25.84 -20.95 14.10
C THR A 400 -24.89 -22.04 13.65
N VAL A 401 -24.93 -23.18 14.34
CA VAL A 401 -24.14 -24.37 14.00
C VAL A 401 -25.05 -25.57 13.84
N PRO A 402 -24.70 -26.54 12.97
CA PRO A 402 -25.46 -27.76 12.83
C PRO A 402 -25.24 -28.70 14.04
N ARG A 403 -26.21 -29.52 14.39
CA ARG A 403 -25.96 -30.67 15.28
C ARG A 403 -25.34 -31.80 14.43
N VAL A 404 -24.52 -32.63 15.06
CA VAL A 404 -23.84 -33.73 14.35
C VAL A 404 -24.80 -34.67 13.63
N VAL A 405 -26.03 -34.81 14.13
CA VAL A 405 -27.07 -35.66 13.51
C VAL A 405 -27.66 -35.06 12.24
N ASP A 406 -27.56 -33.77 12.08
CA ASP A 406 -28.11 -33.00 10.94
C ASP A 406 -27.05 -32.81 9.83
N VAL A 407 -25.79 -33.22 10.08
CA VAL A 407 -24.69 -33.13 9.09
C VAL A 407 -24.78 -34.26 8.08
N ASP A 408 -24.59 -33.94 6.79
CA ASP A 408 -24.54 -34.93 5.73
C ASP A 408 -23.50 -36.02 6.05
N PRO A 409 -23.87 -37.30 5.99
CA PRO A 409 -22.96 -38.42 6.25
C PRO A 409 -21.73 -38.43 5.36
N VAL A 410 -21.80 -37.90 4.13
CA VAL A 410 -20.67 -37.81 3.20
C VAL A 410 -19.68 -36.74 3.71
N ASP A 411 -20.16 -35.55 4.11
CA ASP A 411 -19.33 -34.49 4.68
C ASP A 411 -18.67 -34.96 5.97
N ARG A 412 -19.42 -35.66 6.83
CA ARG A 412 -18.89 -36.24 8.05
C ARG A 412 -17.82 -37.31 7.76
N GLY A 413 -18.04 -38.14 6.76
CA GLY A 413 -17.06 -39.14 6.31
C GLY A 413 -15.78 -38.51 5.77
N ASN A 414 -15.89 -37.38 5.07
CA ASN A 414 -14.79 -36.61 4.54
C ASN A 414 -14.19 -35.64 5.58
N ARG A 415 -14.68 -35.62 6.81
CA ARG A 415 -14.26 -34.76 7.91
C ARG A 415 -14.40 -33.25 7.61
N VAL A 416 -15.42 -32.89 6.83
CA VAL A 416 -15.73 -31.49 6.46
C VAL A 416 -16.93 -31.04 7.28
N LEU A 417 -16.75 -29.94 8.07
CA LEU A 417 -17.82 -29.29 8.80
C LEU A 417 -18.31 -28.08 8.02
N LYS A 418 -19.56 -28.11 7.57
CA LYS A 418 -20.24 -27.04 6.83
C LYS A 418 -21.34 -26.41 7.69
N ASP A 419 -22.01 -25.36 7.16
CA ASP A 419 -23.19 -24.74 7.74
C ASP A 419 -22.99 -24.04 9.11
N ILE A 420 -21.76 -23.65 9.41
CA ILE A 420 -21.51 -22.65 10.44
C ILE A 420 -21.83 -21.30 9.84
N LYS A 421 -22.82 -20.61 10.38
CA LYS A 421 -23.32 -19.32 9.91
C LYS A 421 -23.35 -18.33 11.03
N PHE A 422 -23.00 -17.06 10.75
CA PHE A 422 -23.24 -15.97 11.67
C PHE A 422 -23.93 -14.81 10.95
N ARG A 423 -24.61 -13.99 11.73
CA ARG A 423 -25.15 -12.70 11.30
C ARG A 423 -24.76 -11.65 12.34
N ALA A 424 -24.12 -10.59 11.87
CA ALA A 424 -23.71 -9.44 12.67
C ALA A 424 -23.95 -8.17 11.84
N VAL A 425 -24.04 -7.03 12.51
CA VAL A 425 -24.28 -5.74 11.89
C VAL A 425 -23.07 -4.85 12.17
N PRO A 426 -22.43 -4.25 11.13
CA PRO A 426 -21.37 -3.28 11.36
C PRO A 426 -21.89 -2.01 12.05
N THR A 427 -21.12 -1.48 12.98
CA THR A 427 -21.41 -0.20 13.63
C THR A 427 -21.05 0.92 12.67
N GLY A 428 -22.05 1.60 12.11
CA GLY A 428 -21.83 2.73 11.21
C GLY A 428 -21.33 3.98 11.94
N ALA A 429 -20.73 4.91 11.22
CA ALA A 429 -20.32 6.21 11.73
C ALA A 429 -21.31 7.32 11.31
N ILE A 430 -21.62 8.26 12.20
CA ILE A 430 -22.40 9.45 11.87
C ILE A 430 -21.49 10.47 11.19
N HIS A 431 -21.76 10.78 9.93
CA HIS A 431 -21.00 11.79 9.16
C HIS A 431 -21.72 13.13 9.07
N ILE A 432 -23.07 13.13 9.06
CA ILE A 432 -23.90 14.34 8.90
C ILE A 432 -24.98 14.31 9.96
N VAL A 433 -25.23 15.45 10.61
CA VAL A 433 -26.31 15.64 11.59
C VAL A 433 -27.17 16.79 11.14
N GLU A 434 -28.48 16.56 10.98
CA GLU A 434 -29.46 17.60 10.73
C GLU A 434 -30.25 17.86 12.03
N ILE A 435 -30.28 19.11 12.46
CA ILE A 435 -31.03 19.53 13.66
C ILE A 435 -32.09 20.52 13.23
N GLN A 436 -33.33 20.19 13.45
CA GLN A 436 -34.47 21.11 13.27
C GLN A 436 -34.91 21.62 14.61
N GLY A 437 -35.01 22.94 14.77
CA GLY A 437 -35.48 23.59 16.00
C GLY A 437 -36.43 24.72 15.66
N GLU A 438 -37.55 24.81 16.40
CA GLU A 438 -38.49 25.93 16.34
C GLU A 438 -38.34 26.76 17.61
N VAL A 439 -38.10 28.06 17.47
CA VAL A 439 -38.12 29.02 18.59
C VAL A 439 -39.35 29.91 18.41
N SER A 440 -40.38 29.69 19.23
CA SER A 440 -41.57 30.57 19.28
C SER A 440 -41.41 31.60 20.37
N VAL A 441 -41.72 32.87 20.06
CA VAL A 441 -41.82 33.96 21.01
C VAL A 441 -43.32 34.17 21.24
N PHE A 442 -43.76 33.96 22.45
CA PHE A 442 -45.12 34.25 22.89
C PHE A 442 -45.24 35.74 23.26
#